data_dbc7607f9ec8698439e2646e41ebc759
#
_entry.id   dbc7607f9ec8698439e2646e41ebc759
#
_cell.length_a   1.000
_cell.length_b   1.000
_cell.length_c   1.000
_cell.angle_alpha   90.00
_cell.angle_beta   90.00
_cell.angle_gamma   90.00
#
_symmetry.space_group_name_H-M   'P 1'
#
loop_
_entity.id
_entity.type
_entity.pdbx_description
1 polymer ?
#
loop_
_entity_poly.entity_id
_entity_poly.type
_entity_poly.pdbx_seq_one_letter_code
_entity_poly.pdbx_strand_id
1 'polypeptide(L)'
;MRTIRSCIAGLLCLFLLTAIHIPVHGTEWAARAELNQAEEYALARFCASECEGEPFLCRLAVAAVMLNRLEDPRFPDTINGILTDGGYGASPVSEADLASARWALQVAVMGVDPTNGALYWARSDTVDAADLIPLLTVGKRVFGVRAKEVGGEFERREETSAFEMVSPSSRKRKLIPISARNPLSFVIFLL
;
A
#
# COMPACT_ATOMS: atom_id res chain seq x y z
N MET A 1 -11.03 -55.74 31.53
CA MET A 1 -10.55 -55.21 30.27
C MET A 1 -11.38 -54.01 29.74
N ARG A 2 -12.66 -53.81 30.11
CA ARG A 2 -13.48 -52.69 29.66
C ARG A 2 -13.08 -51.34 30.27
N THR A 3 -12.68 -51.30 31.55
CA THR A 3 -12.29 -50.07 32.26
C THR A 3 -11.00 -49.44 31.75
N ILE A 4 -10.01 -50.24 31.34
CA ILE A 4 -8.71 -49.73 30.80
C ILE A 4 -8.92 -49.07 29.45
N ARG A 5 -9.80 -49.58 28.60
CA ARG A 5 -10.11 -48.99 27.30
C ARG A 5 -10.81 -47.63 27.42
N SER A 6 -11.69 -47.47 28.43
CA SER A 6 -12.36 -46.19 28.72
C SER A 6 -11.38 -45.13 29.21
N CYS A 7 -10.41 -45.49 30.08
CA CYS A 7 -9.40 -44.55 30.56
C CYS A 7 -8.43 -44.08 29.44
N ILE A 8 -8.06 -44.99 28.53
CA ILE A 8 -7.18 -44.63 27.38
C ILE A 8 -7.92 -43.70 26.44
N ALA A 9 -9.20 -43.93 26.15
CA ALA A 9 -10.00 -43.06 25.30
C ALA A 9 -10.18 -41.65 25.92
N GLY A 10 -10.38 -41.55 27.24
CA GLY A 10 -10.46 -40.29 27.94
C GLY A 10 -9.15 -39.48 27.93
N LEU A 11 -8.00 -40.16 28.13
CA LEU A 11 -6.68 -39.56 28.06
C LEU A 11 -6.35 -39.07 26.62
N LEU A 12 -6.74 -39.82 25.57
CA LEU A 12 -6.55 -39.45 24.20
C LEU A 12 -7.40 -38.22 23.83
N CYS A 13 -8.65 -38.13 24.27
CA CYS A 13 -9.49 -36.96 24.10
C CYS A 13 -8.91 -35.72 24.79
N LEU A 14 -8.40 -35.89 26.03
CA LEU A 14 -7.77 -34.77 26.76
C LEU A 14 -6.51 -34.29 26.08
N PHE A 15 -5.69 -35.20 25.51
CA PHE A 15 -4.50 -34.86 24.76
C PHE A 15 -4.82 -34.12 23.42
N LEU A 16 -5.89 -34.57 22.74
CA LEU A 16 -6.36 -33.88 21.54
C LEU A 16 -6.93 -32.50 21.82
N LEU A 17 -7.59 -32.29 22.94
CA LEU A 17 -8.09 -30.96 23.35
C LEU A 17 -6.97 -30.00 23.75
N THR A 18 -5.83 -30.46 24.26
CA THR A 18 -4.68 -29.63 24.60
C THR A 18 -3.78 -29.34 23.39
N ALA A 19 -3.81 -30.19 22.35
CA ALA A 19 -3.02 -30.02 21.13
C ALA A 19 -3.56 -28.92 20.18
N ILE A 20 -4.79 -28.41 20.42
CA ILE A 20 -5.41 -27.35 19.59
C ILE A 20 -5.11 -25.93 20.13
N HIS A 21 -4.16 -25.78 21.05
CA HIS A 21 -3.55 -24.48 21.28
C HIS A 21 -2.49 -24.20 20.18
N ILE A 22 -2.95 -24.10 18.94
CA ILE A 22 -2.17 -23.39 17.93
C ILE A 22 -2.15 -21.94 18.43
N PRO A 23 -0.98 -21.40 18.82
CA PRO A 23 -0.88 -19.97 19.01
C PRO A 23 -1.25 -19.36 17.66
N VAL A 24 -2.44 -18.82 17.55
CA VAL A 24 -2.74 -17.85 16.50
C VAL A 24 -1.82 -16.68 16.82
N HIS A 25 -0.60 -16.74 16.31
CA HIS A 25 0.18 -15.55 16.13
C HIS A 25 -0.68 -14.72 15.16
N GLY A 26 -1.56 -13.89 15.73
CA GLY A 26 -2.14 -12.81 15.00
C GLY A 26 -0.94 -12.09 14.41
N THR A 27 -0.75 -12.24 13.11
CA THR A 27 0.01 -11.24 12.38
C THR A 27 -0.75 -9.96 12.67
N GLU A 28 -0.26 -9.16 13.62
CA GLU A 28 -0.74 -7.80 13.79
C GLU A 28 -0.50 -7.16 12.43
N TRP A 29 -1.56 -7.04 11.67
CA TRP A 29 -1.57 -6.26 10.45
C TRP A 29 -1.43 -4.81 10.90
N ALA A 30 -0.19 -4.36 11.05
CA ALA A 30 0.05 -2.96 11.30
C ALA A 30 -0.50 -2.20 10.10
N ALA A 31 -1.51 -1.37 10.36
CA ALA A 31 -2.04 -0.47 9.35
C ALA A 31 -0.88 0.38 8.80
N ARG A 32 -0.86 0.62 7.49
CA ARG A 32 0.16 1.46 6.84
C ARG A 32 0.14 2.90 7.34
N ALA A 33 -1.05 3.39 7.72
CA ALA A 33 -1.23 4.72 8.24
C ALA A 33 -2.38 4.74 9.27
N GLU A 34 -2.26 5.59 10.28
CA GLU A 34 -3.34 5.94 11.19
C GLU A 34 -3.97 7.23 10.69
N LEU A 35 -5.14 7.13 10.07
CA LEU A 35 -5.90 8.27 9.57
C LEU A 35 -6.98 8.64 10.58
N ASN A 36 -7.10 9.93 10.90
CA ASN A 36 -8.25 10.41 11.63
C ASN A 36 -9.50 10.47 10.71
N GLN A 37 -10.69 10.58 11.31
CA GLN A 37 -11.95 10.55 10.57
C GLN A 37 -12.05 11.63 9.46
N ALA A 38 -11.48 12.83 9.71
CA ALA A 38 -11.51 13.91 8.72
C ALA A 38 -10.59 13.62 7.54
N GLU A 39 -9.40 13.08 7.78
CA GLU A 39 -8.45 12.65 6.75
C GLU A 39 -9.00 11.47 5.94
N GLU A 40 -9.59 10.47 6.60
CA GLU A 40 -10.25 9.36 5.93
C GLU A 40 -11.35 9.85 4.99
N TYR A 41 -12.21 10.76 5.47
CA TYR A 41 -13.28 11.31 4.67
C TYR A 41 -12.76 12.14 3.48
N ALA A 42 -11.77 13.01 3.72
CA ALA A 42 -11.17 13.84 2.68
C ALA A 42 -10.51 12.99 1.59
N LEU A 43 -9.73 11.99 1.99
CA LEU A 43 -9.06 11.09 1.06
C LEU A 43 -10.04 10.19 0.30
N ALA A 44 -11.06 9.66 0.96
CA ALA A 44 -12.09 8.87 0.29
C ALA A 44 -12.87 9.69 -0.74
N ARG A 45 -13.26 10.94 -0.41
CA ARG A 45 -13.90 11.85 -1.38
C ARG A 45 -12.99 12.12 -2.58
N PHE A 46 -11.72 12.35 -2.32
CA PHE A 46 -10.74 12.56 -3.38
C PHE A 46 -10.64 11.34 -4.30
N CYS A 47 -10.45 10.14 -3.74
CA CYS A 47 -10.39 8.89 -4.52
C CYS A 47 -11.68 8.65 -5.33
N ALA A 48 -12.85 8.99 -4.79
CA ALA A 48 -14.11 8.87 -5.47
C ALA A 48 -14.20 9.83 -6.68
N SER A 49 -13.81 11.10 -6.50
CA SER A 49 -13.84 12.10 -7.56
C SER A 49 -12.83 11.82 -8.67
N GLU A 50 -11.62 11.36 -8.31
CA GLU A 50 -10.58 11.02 -9.28
C GLU A 50 -10.91 9.80 -10.13
N CYS A 51 -11.71 8.87 -9.61
CA CYS A 51 -12.05 7.61 -10.26
C CYS A 51 -13.53 7.53 -10.63
N GLU A 52 -14.18 8.66 -10.92
CA GLU A 52 -15.56 8.67 -11.39
C GLU A 52 -15.69 7.86 -12.69
N GLY A 53 -16.63 6.91 -12.72
CA GLY A 53 -16.83 6.01 -13.86
C GLY A 53 -15.76 4.94 -14.07
N GLU A 54 -14.71 4.89 -13.22
CA GLU A 54 -13.66 3.90 -13.32
C GLU A 54 -13.92 2.68 -12.39
N PRO A 55 -13.29 1.53 -12.66
CA PRO A 55 -13.40 0.34 -11.82
C PRO A 55 -12.94 0.58 -10.37
N PHE A 56 -13.38 -0.29 -9.43
CA PHE A 56 -12.93 -0.28 -8.03
C PHE A 56 -11.41 -0.26 -7.88
N LEU A 57 -10.70 -0.99 -8.74
CA LEU A 57 -9.23 -1.04 -8.75
C LEU A 57 -8.59 0.35 -8.96
N CYS A 58 -9.25 1.26 -9.69
CA CYS A 58 -8.76 2.63 -9.83
C CYS A 58 -8.78 3.36 -8.48
N ARG A 59 -9.87 3.26 -7.71
CA ARG A 59 -9.99 3.86 -6.38
C ARG A 59 -8.94 3.30 -5.40
N LEU A 60 -8.74 1.98 -5.45
CA LEU A 60 -7.70 1.31 -4.66
C LEU A 60 -6.29 1.79 -5.06
N ALA A 61 -6.02 1.91 -6.35
CA ALA A 61 -4.73 2.39 -6.85
C ALA A 61 -4.45 3.84 -6.44
N VAL A 62 -5.44 4.75 -6.57
CA VAL A 62 -5.30 6.15 -6.12
C VAL A 62 -5.07 6.22 -4.60
N ALA A 63 -5.83 5.46 -3.81
CA ALA A 63 -5.63 5.38 -2.36
C ALA A 63 -4.23 4.88 -2.00
N ALA A 64 -3.74 3.84 -2.68
CA ALA A 64 -2.40 3.30 -2.46
C ALA A 64 -1.31 4.33 -2.80
N VAL A 65 -1.43 5.07 -3.92
CA VAL A 65 -0.48 6.15 -4.27
C VAL A 65 -0.47 7.24 -3.22
N MET A 66 -1.62 7.64 -2.67
CA MET A 66 -1.67 8.66 -1.62
C MET A 66 -0.98 8.19 -0.33
N LEU A 67 -1.12 6.90 0.03
CA LEU A 67 -0.39 6.32 1.16
C LEU A 67 1.11 6.15 0.85
N ASN A 68 1.48 5.81 -0.39
CA ASN A 68 2.88 5.76 -0.80
C ASN A 68 3.54 7.15 -0.67
N ARG A 69 2.83 8.23 -1.04
CA ARG A 69 3.31 9.61 -0.84
C ARG A 69 3.46 9.96 0.63
N LEU A 70 2.55 9.51 1.50
CA LEU A 70 2.63 9.76 2.93
C LEU A 70 3.88 9.11 3.56
N GLU A 71 4.33 7.98 3.00
CA GLU A 71 5.54 7.27 3.42
C GLU A 71 6.83 7.83 2.78
N ASP A 72 6.72 8.63 1.73
CA ASP A 72 7.86 9.15 0.97
C ASP A 72 8.26 10.55 1.44
N PRO A 73 9.52 10.77 1.85
CA PRO A 73 9.97 12.05 2.43
C PRO A 73 9.96 13.23 1.45
N ARG A 74 9.69 13.01 0.17
CA ARG A 74 9.56 14.08 -0.85
C ARG A 74 8.18 14.74 -0.81
N PHE A 75 7.22 14.17 -0.12
CA PHE A 75 5.86 14.67 0.01
C PHE A 75 5.57 15.11 1.45
N PRO A 76 4.52 15.92 1.67
CA PRO A 76 4.03 16.24 3.01
C PRO A 76 3.69 14.98 3.82
N ASP A 77 3.91 15.04 5.12
CA ASP A 77 3.71 13.94 6.08
C ASP A 77 2.25 13.81 6.57
N THR A 78 1.32 14.54 5.98
CA THR A 78 -0.11 14.50 6.28
C THR A 78 -0.95 14.39 5.01
N ILE A 79 -2.09 13.73 5.08
CA ILE A 79 -3.03 13.62 3.95
C ILE A 79 -3.50 15.00 3.49
N ASN A 80 -3.85 15.88 4.42
CA ASN A 80 -4.27 17.24 4.08
C ASN A 80 -3.15 18.04 3.39
N GLY A 81 -1.90 17.86 3.83
CA GLY A 81 -0.72 18.45 3.18
C GLY A 81 -0.58 17.97 1.74
N ILE A 82 -0.66 16.67 1.49
CA ILE A 82 -0.56 16.08 0.15
C ILE A 82 -1.70 16.56 -0.75
N LEU A 83 -2.93 16.62 -0.24
CA LEU A 83 -4.09 17.10 -1.00
C LEU A 83 -3.96 18.58 -1.37
N THR A 84 -3.44 19.40 -0.44
CA THR A 84 -3.25 20.84 -0.66
C THR A 84 -2.11 21.12 -1.64
N ASP A 85 -0.97 20.45 -1.45
CA ASP A 85 0.21 20.59 -2.30
C ASP A 85 -0.07 20.17 -3.75
N GLY A 86 -0.84 19.10 -3.93
CA GLY A 86 -1.29 18.63 -5.22
C GLY A 86 -2.38 19.49 -5.88
N GLY A 87 -2.92 20.50 -5.19
CA GLY A 87 -4.02 21.32 -5.69
C GLY A 87 -5.32 20.52 -5.90
N TYR A 88 -5.48 19.41 -5.20
CA TYR A 88 -6.59 18.48 -5.38
C TYR A 88 -7.87 19.01 -4.73
N GLY A 89 -8.82 19.46 -5.56
CA GLY A 89 -10.18 19.81 -5.15
C GLY A 89 -11.10 18.58 -5.18
N ALA A 90 -11.94 18.44 -4.17
CA ALA A 90 -12.97 17.40 -4.20
C ALA A 90 -14.22 17.87 -4.95
N SER A 91 -14.53 17.27 -6.07
CA SER A 91 -15.80 17.43 -6.77
C SER A 91 -16.95 16.78 -5.98
N PRO A 92 -18.22 17.15 -6.23
CA PRO A 92 -19.37 16.41 -5.72
C PRO A 92 -19.30 14.94 -6.18
N VAL A 93 -19.49 14.02 -5.25
CA VAL A 93 -19.45 12.57 -5.52
C VAL A 93 -20.76 11.93 -5.05
N SER A 94 -21.17 10.83 -5.70
CA SER A 94 -22.32 10.06 -5.25
C SER A 94 -22.01 9.31 -3.95
N GLU A 95 -23.04 9.02 -3.15
CA GLU A 95 -22.87 8.22 -1.93
C GLU A 95 -22.33 6.81 -2.23
N ALA A 96 -22.71 6.24 -3.37
CA ALA A 96 -22.23 4.92 -3.80
C ALA A 96 -20.71 4.96 -4.13
N ASP A 97 -20.25 6.00 -4.83
CA ASP A 97 -18.83 6.18 -5.14
C ASP A 97 -18.02 6.46 -3.87
N LEU A 98 -18.55 7.27 -2.96
CA LEU A 98 -17.93 7.53 -1.67
C LEU A 98 -17.80 6.26 -0.82
N ALA A 99 -18.85 5.44 -0.74
CA ALA A 99 -18.80 4.16 -0.03
C ALA A 99 -17.78 3.20 -0.63
N SER A 100 -17.74 3.11 -1.97
CA SER A 100 -16.76 2.31 -2.69
C SER A 100 -15.33 2.80 -2.46
N ALA A 101 -15.10 4.12 -2.45
CA ALA A 101 -13.79 4.71 -2.18
C ALA A 101 -13.34 4.51 -0.73
N ARG A 102 -14.24 4.60 0.25
CA ARG A 102 -13.94 4.25 1.65
C ARG A 102 -13.49 2.81 1.78
N TRP A 103 -14.18 1.89 1.12
CA TRP A 103 -13.77 0.49 1.11
C TRP A 103 -12.39 0.30 0.48
N ALA A 104 -12.11 0.93 -0.66
CA ALA A 104 -10.82 0.90 -1.31
C ALA A 104 -9.71 1.46 -0.41
N LEU A 105 -9.97 2.57 0.28
CA LEU A 105 -9.03 3.16 1.24
C LEU A 105 -8.72 2.22 2.40
N GLN A 106 -9.72 1.57 2.98
CA GLN A 106 -9.51 0.60 4.05
C GLN A 106 -8.63 -0.57 3.58
N VAL A 107 -8.87 -1.08 2.37
CA VAL A 107 -8.04 -2.14 1.77
C VAL A 107 -6.60 -1.67 1.56
N ALA A 108 -6.38 -0.43 1.12
CA ALA A 108 -5.05 0.16 0.95
C ALA A 108 -4.34 0.33 2.31
N VAL A 109 -5.04 0.82 3.35
CA VAL A 109 -4.52 0.96 4.72
C VAL A 109 -4.11 -0.39 5.31
N MET A 110 -4.82 -1.47 4.98
CA MET A 110 -4.43 -2.84 5.34
C MET A 110 -3.19 -3.36 4.59
N GLY A 111 -2.56 -2.56 3.73
CA GLY A 111 -1.30 -2.89 3.06
C GLY A 111 -1.43 -3.39 1.63
N VAL A 112 -2.63 -3.38 1.04
CA VAL A 112 -2.80 -3.76 -0.35
C VAL A 112 -2.43 -2.60 -1.26
N ASP A 113 -1.35 -2.76 -2.01
CA ASP A 113 -0.89 -1.80 -3.01
C ASP A 113 -0.79 -2.45 -4.39
N PRO A 114 -1.80 -2.28 -5.25
CA PRO A 114 -1.77 -2.82 -6.61
C PRO A 114 -0.80 -2.06 -7.52
N THR A 115 -0.33 -0.88 -7.11
CA THR A 115 0.51 -0.01 -7.93
C THR A 115 2.00 -0.31 -7.80
N ASN A 116 2.38 -1.20 -6.86
CA ASN A 116 3.77 -1.56 -6.58
C ASN A 116 4.66 -0.34 -6.27
N GLY A 117 4.15 0.58 -5.44
CA GLY A 117 4.90 1.75 -5.00
C GLY A 117 4.83 2.95 -5.94
N ALA A 118 3.85 3.03 -6.85
CA ALA A 118 3.67 4.22 -7.67
C ALA A 118 3.44 5.47 -6.81
N LEU A 119 3.98 6.61 -7.27
CA LEU A 119 3.88 7.91 -6.62
C LEU A 119 3.07 8.92 -7.44
N TYR A 120 2.79 8.58 -8.70
CA TYR A 120 2.08 9.45 -9.64
C TYR A 120 1.04 8.66 -10.43
N TRP A 121 0.04 9.39 -10.92
CA TRP A 121 -0.88 8.89 -11.92
C TRP A 121 -1.24 10.00 -12.90
N ALA A 122 -1.65 9.59 -14.09
CA ALA A 122 -2.15 10.49 -15.13
C ALA A 122 -3.22 9.78 -15.95
N ARG A 123 -4.00 10.54 -16.72
CA ARG A 123 -4.84 9.95 -17.77
C ARG A 123 -3.95 9.49 -18.92
N SER A 124 -4.23 8.31 -19.44
CA SER A 124 -3.43 7.69 -20.52
C SER A 124 -3.38 8.50 -21.83
N ASP A 125 -4.34 9.42 -21.99
CA ASP A 125 -4.47 10.30 -23.15
C ASP A 125 -3.79 11.68 -22.96
N THR A 126 -3.05 11.88 -21.87
CA THR A 126 -2.36 13.15 -21.56
C THR A 126 -0.85 13.05 -21.74
N VAL A 127 -0.20 14.20 -21.91
CA VAL A 127 1.27 14.29 -21.97
C VAL A 127 1.94 13.88 -20.68
N ASP A 128 1.28 14.08 -19.53
CA ASP A 128 1.79 13.68 -18.20
C ASP A 128 1.99 12.17 -18.09
N ALA A 129 1.16 11.37 -18.81
CA ALA A 129 1.33 9.92 -18.85
C ALA A 129 2.62 9.49 -19.56
N ALA A 130 3.12 10.28 -20.52
CA ALA A 130 4.36 10.00 -21.25
C ALA A 130 5.60 10.17 -20.36
N ASP A 131 5.51 10.98 -19.29
CA ASP A 131 6.61 11.20 -18.35
C ASP A 131 6.69 10.11 -17.27
N LEU A 132 5.70 9.18 -17.23
CA LEU A 132 5.65 8.11 -16.27
C LEU A 132 6.28 6.82 -16.81
N ILE A 133 7.07 6.16 -15.98
CA ILE A 133 7.37 4.74 -16.12
C ILE A 133 6.15 3.99 -15.55
N PRO A 134 5.34 3.31 -16.38
CA PRO A 134 4.10 2.70 -15.95
C PRO A 134 4.36 1.46 -15.09
N LEU A 135 3.70 1.38 -13.94
CA LEU A 135 3.68 0.22 -13.06
C LEU A 135 2.32 -0.49 -13.08
N LEU A 136 1.24 0.28 -13.28
CA LEU A 136 -0.11 -0.23 -13.41
C LEU A 136 -0.92 0.65 -14.37
N THR A 137 -1.79 0.03 -15.17
CA THR A 137 -2.80 0.74 -15.95
C THR A 137 -4.19 0.19 -15.61
N VAL A 138 -5.12 1.08 -15.26
CA VAL A 138 -6.50 0.74 -14.93
C VAL A 138 -7.44 1.70 -15.66
N GLY A 139 -8.31 1.17 -16.51
CA GLY A 139 -9.20 2.01 -17.32
C GLY A 139 -8.41 3.03 -18.13
N LYS A 140 -8.70 4.32 -17.90
CA LYS A 140 -8.00 5.43 -18.56
C LYS A 140 -6.86 6.02 -17.71
N ARG A 141 -6.44 5.37 -16.65
CA ARG A 141 -5.41 5.85 -15.72
C ARG A 141 -4.15 5.01 -15.80
N VAL A 142 -3.00 5.69 -15.85
CA VAL A 142 -1.67 5.10 -15.75
C VAL A 142 -1.07 5.52 -14.42
N PHE A 143 -0.59 4.57 -13.65
CA PHE A 143 0.08 4.77 -12.36
C PHE A 143 1.56 4.41 -12.51
N GLY A 144 2.45 5.21 -11.93
CA GLY A 144 3.88 4.98 -12.09
C GLY A 144 4.76 5.92 -11.29
N VAL A 145 6.04 5.93 -11.66
CA VAL A 145 7.06 6.85 -11.15
C VAL A 145 7.57 7.72 -12.28
N ARG A 146 8.06 8.91 -11.97
CA ARG A 146 8.62 9.81 -13.01
C ARG A 146 10.00 9.32 -13.45
N ALA A 147 10.21 9.25 -14.76
CA ALA A 147 11.49 8.79 -15.35
C ALA A 147 12.70 9.59 -14.84
N LYS A 148 12.55 10.91 -14.70
CA LYS A 148 13.60 11.81 -14.17
C LYS A 148 13.98 11.55 -12.70
N GLU A 149 13.08 10.99 -11.92
CA GLU A 149 13.33 10.70 -10.49
C GLU A 149 14.13 9.41 -10.34
N VAL A 150 13.86 8.42 -11.19
CA VAL A 150 14.61 7.16 -11.25
C VAL A 150 16.05 7.41 -11.72
N GLY A 151 16.26 8.27 -12.74
CA GLY A 151 17.59 8.65 -13.23
C GLY A 151 18.43 9.38 -12.17
N GLY A 152 17.85 10.34 -11.44
CA GLY A 152 18.54 11.09 -10.39
C GLY A 152 18.90 10.23 -9.16
N GLU A 153 18.19 9.14 -8.90
CA GLU A 153 18.53 8.20 -7.84
C GLU A 153 19.70 7.28 -8.25
N PHE A 154 19.82 6.97 -9.52
CA PHE A 154 20.93 6.19 -10.07
C PHE A 154 22.23 7.00 -10.06
N GLU A 155 22.21 8.25 -10.51
CA GLU A 155 23.37 9.16 -10.43
C GLU A 155 23.82 9.40 -8.99
N ARG A 156 22.88 9.59 -8.06
CA ARG A 156 23.19 9.79 -6.63
C ARG A 156 23.78 8.55 -5.98
N ARG A 157 23.41 7.33 -6.42
CA ARG A 157 24.01 6.08 -5.97
C ARG A 157 25.45 5.93 -6.44
N GLU A 158 25.79 6.35 -7.64
CA GLU A 158 27.16 6.31 -8.15
C GLU A 158 28.05 7.31 -7.43
N GLU A 159 27.57 8.54 -7.17
CA GLU A 159 28.31 9.54 -6.39
C GLU A 159 28.53 9.12 -4.93
N THR A 160 27.51 8.51 -4.27
CA THR A 160 27.63 8.03 -2.90
C THR A 160 28.57 6.85 -2.82
N SER A 161 28.58 5.94 -3.80
CA SER A 161 29.51 4.82 -3.87
C SER A 161 30.95 5.27 -4.09
N ALA A 162 31.18 6.33 -4.85
CA ALA A 162 32.51 6.93 -5.04
C ALA A 162 33.00 7.69 -3.80
N PHE A 163 32.10 8.25 -2.98
CA PHE A 163 32.44 9.00 -1.77
C PHE A 163 32.62 8.09 -0.54
N GLU A 164 31.90 6.97 -0.44
CA GLU A 164 32.02 6.01 0.68
C GLU A 164 33.36 5.26 0.70
N MET A 165 34.13 5.26 -0.36
CA MET A 165 35.51 4.76 -0.35
C MET A 165 36.48 5.65 0.43
N VAL A 166 36.07 6.80 0.95
CA VAL A 166 36.98 7.79 1.59
C VAL A 166 36.69 8.07 3.07
N SER A 167 35.58 7.60 3.69
CA SER A 167 35.37 7.89 5.13
C SER A 167 34.51 6.85 5.87
N PRO A 168 35.05 6.19 6.92
CA PRO A 168 34.31 5.28 7.78
C PRO A 168 33.77 6.05 8.99
N SER A 169 32.60 6.65 8.91
CA SER A 169 31.82 6.99 10.12
C SER A 169 30.55 7.80 9.78
N SER A 170 29.40 7.16 9.67
CA SER A 170 28.15 7.73 10.21
C SER A 170 26.93 6.85 9.90
N ARG A 171 26.25 6.41 10.94
CA ARG A 171 24.87 5.97 11.12
C ARG A 171 24.13 5.30 9.94
N LYS A 172 24.05 3.99 9.99
CA LYS A 172 23.15 3.11 9.24
C LYS A 172 21.67 3.48 9.49
N ARG A 173 21.01 4.14 8.57
CA ARG A 173 19.57 3.99 8.41
C ARG A 173 19.32 2.78 7.52
N LYS A 174 18.61 1.79 8.06
CA LYS A 174 18.29 0.53 7.41
C LYS A 174 17.21 0.81 6.34
N LEU A 175 17.63 1.00 5.09
CA LEU A 175 16.72 1.00 3.96
C LEU A 175 16.20 -0.43 3.76
N ILE A 176 14.91 -0.63 3.96
CA ILE A 176 14.24 -1.90 3.67
C ILE A 176 13.91 -1.87 2.18
N PRO A 177 14.40 -2.82 1.38
CA PRO A 177 14.08 -2.86 -0.05
C PRO A 177 12.58 -3.05 -0.27
N ILE A 178 12.01 -2.29 -1.18
CA ILE A 178 10.58 -2.26 -1.58
C ILE A 178 10.06 -3.68 -1.90
N SER A 179 10.90 -4.55 -2.40
CA SER A 179 10.60 -5.96 -2.74
C SER A 179 10.19 -6.84 -1.55
N ALA A 180 10.44 -6.42 -0.31
CA ALA A 180 10.15 -7.24 0.88
C ALA A 180 8.79 -6.92 1.53
N ARG A 181 8.07 -5.90 1.05
CA ARG A 181 6.87 -5.39 1.75
C ARG A 181 5.55 -6.05 1.36
N ASN A 182 5.48 -6.84 0.28
CA ASN A 182 4.18 -7.36 -0.13
C ASN A 182 4.24 -8.79 -0.68
N PRO A 183 4.06 -9.83 0.16
CA PRO A 183 3.98 -11.22 -0.30
C PRO A 183 2.69 -11.53 -1.08
N LEU A 184 1.71 -10.63 -1.12
CA LEU A 184 0.40 -10.84 -1.75
C LEU A 184 0.32 -10.33 -3.20
N SER A 185 1.35 -9.64 -3.71
CA SER A 185 1.37 -9.18 -5.12
C SER A 185 1.33 -10.32 -6.14
N PHE A 186 1.51 -11.59 -5.70
CA PHE A 186 1.54 -12.76 -6.58
C PHE A 186 0.17 -13.43 -6.79
N VAL A 187 -0.85 -13.09 -6.00
CA VAL A 187 -2.15 -13.83 -6.03
C VAL A 187 -3.17 -13.20 -6.98
N ILE A 188 -3.01 -11.94 -7.37
CA ILE A 188 -3.99 -11.22 -8.22
C ILE A 188 -3.83 -11.51 -9.72
N PHE A 189 -2.77 -12.24 -10.13
CA PHE A 189 -2.51 -12.53 -11.56
C PHE A 189 -3.15 -13.82 -12.07
N LEU A 190 -3.95 -14.54 -11.25
CA LEU A 190 -4.54 -15.86 -11.59
C LEU A 190 -6.08 -15.93 -11.42
N LEU A 191 -6.79 -14.84 -11.46
CA LEU A 191 -8.24 -14.78 -11.64
C LEU A 191 -8.55 -13.66 -12.66
#